data_b71c6834822105a78dd922ae08b625cc
#
_entry.id   b71c6834822105a78dd922ae08b625cc
#
_cell.length_a   1.000
_cell.length_b   1.000
_cell.length_c   1.000
_cell.angle_alpha   90.00
_cell.angle_beta   90.00
_cell.angle_gamma   90.00
#
_symmetry.space_group_name_H-M   'P 1'
#
loop_
_entity.id
_entity.type
_entity.pdbx_description
1 polymer ?
#
loop_
_entity_poly.entity_id
_entity_poly.type
_entity_poly.pdbx_seq_one_letter_code
_entity_poly.pdbx_strand_id
1 'polypeptide(L)'
;IVDALVEAAENGKEVVVLVELRARFDEESNIEYSRKLEEAGCRVIYGLNGFKVHSKLCLITRKTDKGLEYITQIGTGNYNEKTSTLYTDLSLITAKQEIGKEAAEVFACLLRGETIEETHVLLVAPKCLQNKVLDMIDDEICHAKNREEAYIGIKINSLTDKVIIEKLVEASQAGVKIEMVVRGICCLIPGIPGYTENIKIISIVGRFLEHSRIYRFGTPEREKIYIASADFMTRNTIRRVEVAAPVLDDTLRARLDEMFDTMMKDDEKGKELTSNGTYVDRRVNAEKLDSQELFYEMAYKNAEKKTI
;
A
#
# COMPACT_ATOMS: atom_id res chain seq x y z
N ILE A 1 -13.73 13.63 8.59
CA ILE A 1 -12.61 13.23 9.48
C ILE A 1 -12.22 14.38 10.38
N VAL A 2 -11.91 15.57 9.84
CA VAL A 2 -11.51 16.75 10.66
C VAL A 2 -12.57 17.06 11.72
N ASP A 3 -13.84 17.12 11.35
CA ASP A 3 -14.93 17.38 12.29
C ASP A 3 -15.03 16.35 13.41
N ALA A 4 -14.83 15.05 13.09
CA ALA A 4 -14.82 13.99 14.09
C ALA A 4 -13.60 14.07 15.06
N LEU A 5 -12.45 14.56 14.59
CA LEU A 5 -11.28 14.81 15.43
C LEU A 5 -11.50 16.01 16.34
N VAL A 6 -12.12 17.08 15.82
CA VAL A 6 -12.54 18.25 16.61
C VAL A 6 -13.50 17.82 17.71
N GLU A 7 -14.56 17.10 17.37
CA GLU A 7 -15.54 16.59 18.34
C GLU A 7 -14.88 15.70 19.40
N ALA A 8 -13.92 14.85 19.01
CA ALA A 8 -13.19 14.02 19.97
C ALA A 8 -12.38 14.87 20.97
N ALA A 9 -11.70 15.92 20.50
CA ALA A 9 -10.93 16.83 21.36
C ALA A 9 -11.86 17.61 22.31
N GLU A 10 -12.95 18.16 21.80
CA GLU A 10 -13.99 18.87 22.59
C GLU A 10 -14.61 17.94 23.66
N ASN A 11 -14.72 16.65 23.39
CA ASN A 11 -15.14 15.62 24.34
C ASN A 11 -14.01 15.12 25.26
N GLY A 12 -12.89 15.87 25.36
CA GLY A 12 -11.79 15.61 26.30
C GLY A 12 -10.88 14.44 25.94
N LYS A 13 -10.83 14.03 24.64
CA LYS A 13 -9.84 13.05 24.17
C LYS A 13 -8.53 13.76 23.83
N GLU A 14 -7.42 13.09 24.10
CA GLU A 14 -6.13 13.50 23.57
C GLU A 14 -6.09 13.20 22.06
N VAL A 15 -6.00 14.24 21.25
CA VAL A 15 -5.99 14.14 19.77
C VAL A 15 -4.68 14.69 19.25
N VAL A 16 -3.93 13.84 18.52
CA VAL A 16 -2.69 14.23 17.84
C VAL A 16 -2.88 14.04 16.35
N VAL A 17 -2.60 15.09 15.57
CA VAL A 17 -2.76 15.07 14.12
C VAL A 17 -1.47 15.53 13.45
N LEU A 18 -0.92 14.72 12.55
CA LEU A 18 0.15 15.14 11.67
C LEU A 18 -0.47 15.62 10.35
N VAL A 19 -0.20 16.86 9.98
CA VAL A 19 -0.65 17.48 8.74
C VAL A 19 0.54 17.73 7.83
N GLU A 20 0.52 17.14 6.63
CA GLU A 20 1.51 17.39 5.58
C GLU A 20 1.11 18.62 4.77
N LEU A 21 1.68 19.79 5.10
CA LEU A 21 1.34 21.06 4.45
C LEU A 21 1.71 21.11 2.97
N ARG A 22 2.75 20.38 2.55
CA ARG A 22 3.22 20.34 1.15
C ARG A 22 2.45 19.33 0.29
N ALA A 23 1.14 19.19 0.52
CA ALA A 23 0.27 18.35 -0.28
C ALA A 23 -0.14 19.11 -1.54
N ARG A 24 0.17 18.58 -2.73
CA ARG A 24 -0.20 19.22 -4.00
C ARG A 24 -1.71 19.44 -4.07
N PHE A 25 -2.13 20.65 -4.41
CA PHE A 25 -3.51 21.10 -4.60
C PHE A 25 -4.38 21.19 -3.34
N ASP A 26 -3.84 20.92 -2.15
CA ASP A 26 -4.58 20.93 -0.88
C ASP A 26 -3.94 21.85 0.19
N GLU A 27 -2.95 22.67 -0.18
CA GLU A 27 -2.18 23.49 0.77
C GLU A 27 -3.09 24.45 1.57
N GLU A 28 -4.01 25.16 0.91
CA GLU A 28 -4.93 26.10 1.56
C GLU A 28 -5.87 25.38 2.51
N SER A 29 -6.47 24.27 2.06
CA SER A 29 -7.36 23.44 2.88
C SER A 29 -6.63 22.85 4.09
N ASN A 30 -5.38 22.44 3.94
CA ASN A 30 -4.59 21.87 5.03
C ASN A 30 -4.24 22.93 6.09
N ILE A 31 -4.00 24.19 5.69
CA ILE A 31 -3.79 25.31 6.63
C ILE A 31 -5.08 25.59 7.40
N GLU A 32 -6.23 25.64 6.74
CA GLU A 32 -7.52 25.88 7.38
C GLU A 32 -7.87 24.75 8.36
N TYR A 33 -7.71 23.49 7.95
CA TYR A 33 -7.94 22.33 8.82
C TYR A 33 -6.99 22.29 10.02
N SER A 34 -5.74 22.69 9.83
CA SER A 34 -4.77 22.75 10.94
C SER A 34 -5.21 23.76 12.01
N ARG A 35 -5.66 24.97 11.60
CA ARG A 35 -6.16 25.98 12.52
C ARG A 35 -7.40 25.49 13.27
N LYS A 36 -8.35 24.89 12.57
CA LYS A 36 -9.57 24.34 13.16
C LYS A 36 -9.25 23.26 14.21
N LEU A 37 -8.28 22.40 13.94
CA LEU A 37 -7.84 21.36 14.87
C LEU A 37 -7.15 21.97 16.11
N GLU A 38 -6.27 22.97 15.92
CA GLU A 38 -5.60 23.65 17.04
C GLU A 38 -6.59 24.41 17.93
N GLU A 39 -7.55 25.12 17.35
CA GLU A 39 -8.61 25.83 18.06
C GLU A 39 -9.47 24.88 18.92
N ALA A 40 -9.68 23.64 18.47
CA ALA A 40 -10.38 22.61 19.23
C ALA A 40 -9.51 21.91 20.31
N GLY A 41 -8.22 22.30 20.44
CA GLY A 41 -7.30 21.72 21.42
C GLY A 41 -6.55 20.47 20.94
N CYS A 42 -6.59 20.14 19.65
CA CYS A 42 -5.76 19.08 19.09
C CYS A 42 -4.28 19.49 19.07
N ARG A 43 -3.40 18.55 19.30
CA ARG A 43 -1.96 18.75 19.06
C ARG A 43 -1.65 18.49 17.59
N VAL A 44 -1.32 19.56 16.86
CA VAL A 44 -0.98 19.48 15.43
C VAL A 44 0.53 19.43 15.24
N ILE A 45 0.99 18.50 14.39
CA ILE A 45 2.39 18.37 13.95
C ILE A 45 2.44 18.74 12.48
N TYR A 46 3.30 19.68 12.12
CA TYR A 46 3.47 20.18 10.75
C TYR A 46 4.60 19.48 10.02
N GLY A 47 4.31 18.25 9.54
CA GLY A 47 5.28 17.44 8.81
C GLY A 47 6.45 16.95 9.65
N LEU A 48 7.48 16.46 8.98
CA LEU A 48 8.74 16.00 9.57
C LEU A 48 9.91 16.66 8.84
N ASN A 49 10.86 17.20 9.58
CA ASN A 49 12.02 17.86 8.95
C ASN A 49 12.84 16.87 8.13
N GLY A 50 13.12 17.20 6.87
CA GLY A 50 13.88 16.35 5.96
C GLY A 50 13.10 15.20 5.29
N PHE A 51 11.88 14.90 5.75
CA PHE A 51 11.06 13.83 5.20
C PHE A 51 9.64 14.32 4.89
N LYS A 52 9.08 13.82 3.78
CA LYS A 52 7.65 13.98 3.52
C LYS A 52 6.91 12.82 4.16
N VAL A 53 5.88 13.10 4.97
CA VAL A 53 5.02 12.06 5.53
C VAL A 53 3.92 11.74 4.53
N HIS A 54 3.90 10.51 4.04
CA HIS A 54 2.95 10.05 3.03
C HIS A 54 2.11 8.86 3.50
N SER A 55 2.39 8.32 4.67
CA SER A 55 1.58 7.27 5.30
C SER A 55 0.15 7.77 5.59
N LYS A 56 -0.81 6.86 5.53
CA LYS A 56 -2.21 7.07 5.90
C LYS A 56 -2.49 6.13 7.06
N LEU A 57 -2.36 6.69 8.25
CA LEU A 57 -2.41 5.96 9.51
C LEU A 57 -3.33 6.69 10.49
N CYS A 58 -4.32 5.98 11.01
CA CYS A 58 -5.15 6.46 12.10
C CYS A 58 -5.11 5.43 13.23
N LEU A 59 -4.88 5.90 14.45
CA LEU A 59 -4.79 5.06 15.63
C LEU A 59 -5.75 5.58 16.69
N ILE A 60 -6.58 4.68 17.20
CA ILE A 60 -7.40 4.91 18.39
C ILE A 60 -6.81 4.06 19.52
N THR A 61 -6.41 4.72 20.59
CA THR A 61 -5.92 4.07 21.82
C THR A 61 -6.98 4.17 22.90
N ARG A 62 -7.38 3.05 23.46
CA ARG A 62 -8.34 2.96 24.54
C ARG A 62 -7.68 2.39 25.79
N LYS A 63 -7.83 3.08 26.92
CA LYS A 63 -7.40 2.55 28.22
C LYS A 63 -8.51 1.65 28.77
N THR A 64 -8.17 0.43 29.14
CA THR A 64 -9.06 -0.56 29.76
C THR A 64 -8.45 -1.08 31.04
N ASP A 65 -9.19 -1.86 31.81
CA ASP A 65 -8.68 -2.52 33.03
C ASP A 65 -7.54 -3.52 32.72
N LYS A 66 -7.44 -3.97 31.47
CA LYS A 66 -6.40 -4.90 31.00
C LYS A 66 -5.19 -4.20 30.38
N GLY A 67 -5.18 -2.87 30.33
CA GLY A 67 -4.13 -2.06 29.71
C GLY A 67 -4.62 -1.25 28.51
N LEU A 68 -3.70 -0.95 27.60
CA LEU A 68 -4.02 -0.21 26.36
C LEU A 68 -4.50 -1.17 25.28
N GLU A 69 -5.60 -0.81 24.65
CA GLU A 69 -6.12 -1.47 23.44
C GLU A 69 -6.04 -0.52 22.25
N TYR A 70 -5.73 -1.08 21.11
CA TYR A 70 -5.53 -0.32 19.88
C TYR A 70 -6.51 -0.75 18.80
N ILE A 71 -7.06 0.25 18.08
CA ILE A 71 -7.73 0.07 16.80
C ILE A 71 -6.96 0.91 15.79
N THR A 72 -6.45 0.27 14.76
CA THR A 72 -5.59 0.90 13.77
C THR A 72 -6.24 0.84 12.40
N GLN A 73 -6.26 1.97 11.70
CA GLN A 73 -6.61 2.04 10.28
C GLN A 73 -5.35 2.39 9.49
N ILE A 74 -5.07 1.61 8.44
CA ILE A 74 -3.99 1.84 7.50
C ILE A 74 -4.60 1.92 6.09
N GLY A 75 -4.28 2.99 5.35
CA GLY A 75 -4.80 3.22 4.01
C GLY A 75 -3.71 3.32 2.96
N THR A 76 -4.06 2.95 1.72
CA THR A 76 -3.23 3.23 0.54
C THR A 76 -3.50 4.64 0.00
N GLY A 77 -4.72 5.17 0.21
CA GLY A 77 -5.22 6.44 -0.31
C GLY A 77 -5.31 7.55 0.73
N ASN A 78 -5.27 8.79 0.27
CA ASN A 78 -5.37 9.98 1.10
C ASN A 78 -6.75 10.10 1.77
N TYR A 79 -6.80 10.76 2.93
CA TYR A 79 -8.04 11.21 3.57
C TYR A 79 -8.59 12.46 2.85
N ASN A 80 -9.00 12.29 1.61
CA ASN A 80 -9.50 13.36 0.76
C ASN A 80 -10.74 12.89 -0.01
N GLU A 81 -11.86 13.60 0.14
CA GLU A 81 -13.15 13.23 -0.44
C GLU A 81 -13.14 13.24 -1.97
N LYS A 82 -12.45 14.20 -2.60
CA LYS A 82 -12.39 14.31 -4.05
C LYS A 82 -11.61 13.15 -4.65
N THR A 83 -10.44 12.82 -4.09
CA THR A 83 -9.61 11.72 -4.60
C THR A 83 -10.26 10.36 -4.35
N SER A 84 -11.01 10.19 -3.26
CA SER A 84 -11.70 8.93 -2.95
C SER A 84 -12.78 8.53 -3.95
N THR A 85 -13.32 9.47 -4.72
CA THR A 85 -14.29 9.20 -5.80
C THR A 85 -13.64 8.85 -7.14
N LEU A 86 -12.34 9.12 -7.29
CA LEU A 86 -11.60 8.98 -8.56
C LEU A 86 -10.55 7.87 -8.52
N TYR A 87 -10.11 7.46 -7.32
CA TYR A 87 -9.01 6.52 -7.13
C TYR A 87 -9.52 5.18 -6.59
N THR A 88 -8.87 4.11 -7.01
CA THR A 88 -9.03 2.82 -6.34
C THR A 88 -8.05 2.74 -5.19
N ASP A 89 -8.55 2.57 -3.98
CA ASP A 89 -7.71 2.47 -2.78
C ASP A 89 -8.22 1.37 -1.85
N LEU A 90 -7.37 0.99 -0.91
CA LEU A 90 -7.63 0.00 0.12
C LEU A 90 -7.48 0.65 1.50
N SER A 91 -8.32 0.22 2.43
CA SER A 91 -8.26 0.64 3.82
C SER A 91 -8.48 -0.58 4.72
N LEU A 92 -7.49 -0.88 5.56
CA LEU A 92 -7.55 -1.93 6.57
C LEU A 92 -7.84 -1.30 7.93
N ILE A 93 -8.89 -1.77 8.60
CA ILE A 93 -9.17 -1.47 10.01
C ILE A 93 -8.94 -2.75 10.80
N THR A 94 -8.12 -2.69 11.82
CA THR A 94 -7.75 -3.87 12.61
C THR A 94 -7.61 -3.56 14.10
N ALA A 95 -7.97 -4.53 14.93
CA ALA A 95 -7.74 -4.52 16.37
C ALA A 95 -6.55 -5.42 16.78
N LYS A 96 -5.71 -5.85 15.84
CA LYS A 96 -4.49 -6.61 16.14
C LYS A 96 -3.53 -5.73 16.93
N GLN A 97 -3.23 -6.16 18.17
CA GLN A 97 -2.50 -5.34 19.13
C GLN A 97 -1.03 -5.12 18.74
N GLU A 98 -0.41 -6.09 18.08
CA GLU A 98 0.95 -5.96 17.53
C GLU A 98 1.05 -4.84 16.49
N ILE A 99 0.08 -4.71 15.60
CA ILE A 99 0.00 -3.62 14.61
C ILE A 99 -0.21 -2.27 15.33
N GLY A 100 -1.13 -2.24 16.31
CA GLY A 100 -1.43 -1.02 17.05
C GLY A 100 -0.27 -0.51 17.89
N LYS A 101 0.50 -1.39 18.50
CA LYS A 101 1.72 -1.02 19.26
C LYS A 101 2.75 -0.35 18.37
N GLU A 102 3.06 -0.95 17.22
CA GLU A 102 4.03 -0.35 16.28
C GLU A 102 3.50 0.95 15.65
N ALA A 103 2.20 1.04 15.39
CA ALA A 103 1.58 2.29 14.96
C ALA A 103 1.73 3.41 16.03
N ALA A 104 1.56 3.07 17.31
CA ALA A 104 1.79 4.00 18.42
C ALA A 104 3.26 4.46 18.50
N GLU A 105 4.20 3.56 18.26
CA GLU A 105 5.63 3.89 18.21
C GLU A 105 5.97 4.80 17.03
N VAL A 106 5.36 4.57 15.84
CA VAL A 106 5.48 5.47 14.68
C VAL A 106 5.02 6.87 15.06
N PHE A 107 3.83 7.03 15.65
CA PHE A 107 3.35 8.33 16.12
C PHE A 107 4.28 8.95 17.20
N ALA A 108 4.77 8.16 18.13
CA ALA A 108 5.69 8.65 19.16
C ALA A 108 7.02 9.16 18.58
N CYS A 109 7.56 8.51 17.56
CA CYS A 109 8.74 8.99 16.83
C CYS A 109 8.43 10.30 16.08
N LEU A 110 7.33 10.37 15.34
CA LEU A 110 6.93 11.57 14.62
C LEU A 110 6.71 12.76 15.55
N LEU A 111 6.15 12.54 16.74
CA LEU A 111 6.00 13.56 17.79
C LEU A 111 7.34 14.13 18.29
N ARG A 112 8.40 13.34 18.25
CA ARG A 112 9.77 13.79 18.59
C ARG A 112 10.54 14.37 17.42
N GLY A 113 9.93 14.40 16.21
CA GLY A 113 10.60 14.83 14.99
C GLY A 113 11.58 13.78 14.43
N GLU A 114 11.34 12.50 14.70
CA GLU A 114 12.17 11.37 14.35
C GLU A 114 11.44 10.38 13.42
N THR A 115 12.20 9.53 12.74
CA THR A 115 11.69 8.34 12.06
C THR A 115 11.92 7.11 12.93
N ILE A 116 11.04 6.10 12.82
CA ILE A 116 11.22 4.83 13.54
C ILE A 116 12.41 4.07 12.95
N GLU A 117 13.25 3.50 13.81
CA GLU A 117 14.45 2.78 13.38
C GLU A 117 14.16 1.31 13.03
N GLU A 118 13.28 0.65 13.76
CA GLU A 118 12.96 -0.75 13.58
C GLU A 118 11.48 -1.03 13.85
N THR A 119 10.91 -1.97 13.08
CA THR A 119 9.57 -2.52 13.27
C THR A 119 9.62 -4.03 13.01
N HIS A 120 8.69 -4.81 13.56
CA HIS A 120 8.65 -6.26 13.36
C HIS A 120 7.48 -6.70 12.50
N VAL A 121 6.36 -6.00 12.57
CA VAL A 121 5.11 -6.32 11.89
C VAL A 121 4.84 -5.38 10.73
N LEU A 122 4.90 -4.07 10.97
CA LEU A 122 4.77 -3.06 9.92
C LEU A 122 6.07 -2.97 9.09
N LEU A 123 5.94 -2.54 7.84
CA LEU A 123 7.08 -2.11 7.03
C LEU A 123 7.04 -0.58 6.99
N VAL A 124 8.01 0.07 7.60
CA VAL A 124 8.02 1.54 7.72
C VAL A 124 9.25 2.12 7.05
N ALA A 125 9.05 2.98 6.06
CA ALA A 125 10.12 3.77 5.47
C ALA A 125 10.39 5.04 6.33
N PRO A 126 11.64 5.54 6.33
CA PRO A 126 12.75 5.22 5.43
C PRO A 126 13.66 4.05 5.89
N LYS A 127 13.50 3.52 7.10
CA LYS A 127 14.48 2.62 7.72
C LYS A 127 14.21 1.13 7.47
N CYS A 128 12.96 0.68 7.55
CA CYS A 128 12.63 -0.74 7.61
C CYS A 128 11.97 -1.27 6.33
N LEU A 129 11.26 -0.45 5.55
CA LEU A 129 10.42 -0.95 4.45
C LEU A 129 11.25 -1.63 3.35
N GLN A 130 12.28 -0.95 2.83
CA GLN A 130 13.08 -1.48 1.72
C GLN A 130 13.76 -2.78 2.12
N ASN A 131 14.47 -2.80 3.26
CA ASN A 131 15.21 -3.97 3.73
C ASN A 131 14.28 -5.19 3.88
N LYS A 132 13.13 -5.03 4.51
CA LYS A 132 12.17 -6.12 4.70
C LYS A 132 11.55 -6.62 3.38
N VAL A 133 11.35 -5.72 2.41
CA VAL A 133 10.94 -6.14 1.06
C VAL A 133 12.03 -6.97 0.40
N LEU A 134 13.29 -6.56 0.52
CA LEU A 134 14.44 -7.33 0.00
C LEU A 134 14.56 -8.69 0.68
N ASP A 135 14.40 -8.77 2.00
CA ASP A 135 14.41 -10.03 2.75
C ASP A 135 13.32 -10.99 2.26
N MET A 136 12.09 -10.49 2.01
CA MET A 136 10.99 -11.31 1.48
C MET A 136 11.25 -11.79 0.05
N ILE A 137 11.93 -11.00 -0.79
CA ILE A 137 12.36 -11.43 -2.12
C ILE A 137 13.47 -12.49 -1.99
N ASP A 138 14.40 -12.34 -1.03
CA ASP A 138 15.44 -13.33 -0.77
C ASP A 138 14.86 -14.67 -0.25
N ASP A 139 13.80 -14.63 0.58
CA ASP A 139 13.06 -15.82 0.98
C ASP A 139 12.54 -16.57 -0.27
N GLU A 140 11.92 -15.87 -1.23
CA GLU A 140 11.41 -16.49 -2.46
C GLU A 140 12.55 -17.02 -3.37
N ILE A 141 13.69 -16.31 -3.45
CA ILE A 141 14.88 -16.80 -4.14
C ILE A 141 15.37 -18.11 -3.52
N CYS A 142 15.37 -18.20 -2.18
CA CYS A 142 15.78 -19.41 -1.47
C CYS A 142 14.84 -20.59 -1.79
N HIS A 143 13.52 -20.37 -1.77
CA HIS A 143 12.54 -21.40 -2.15
C HIS A 143 12.76 -21.89 -3.60
N ALA A 144 12.92 -20.96 -4.56
CA ALA A 144 13.16 -21.32 -5.96
C ALA A 144 14.47 -22.13 -6.14
N LYS A 145 15.56 -21.73 -5.46
CA LYS A 145 16.84 -22.49 -5.47
C LYS A 145 16.70 -23.89 -4.89
N ASN A 146 15.78 -24.09 -3.96
CA ASN A 146 15.44 -25.40 -3.39
C ASN A 146 14.46 -26.20 -4.28
N ARG A 147 14.09 -25.68 -5.46
CA ARG A 147 13.13 -26.27 -6.39
C ARG A 147 11.70 -26.32 -5.83
N GLU A 148 11.38 -25.43 -4.94
CA GLU A 148 10.04 -25.19 -4.42
C GLU A 148 9.34 -24.12 -5.27
N GLU A 149 8.01 -24.13 -5.28
CA GLU A 149 7.25 -23.08 -5.94
C GLU A 149 7.49 -21.75 -5.22
N ALA A 150 7.82 -20.71 -6.00
CA ALA A 150 8.12 -19.38 -5.48
C ALA A 150 7.39 -18.31 -6.31
N TYR A 151 6.78 -17.35 -5.61
CA TYR A 151 5.91 -16.36 -6.23
C TYR A 151 6.05 -14.97 -5.59
N ILE A 152 6.06 -13.95 -6.46
CA ILE A 152 5.99 -12.55 -6.06
C ILE A 152 4.91 -11.85 -6.89
N GLY A 153 3.93 -11.23 -6.22
CA GLY A 153 2.89 -10.41 -6.82
C GLY A 153 2.99 -8.96 -6.33
N ILE A 154 3.12 -7.99 -7.22
CA ILE A 154 3.28 -6.59 -6.84
C ILE A 154 2.32 -5.70 -7.63
N LYS A 155 1.45 -4.96 -6.92
CA LYS A 155 0.70 -3.85 -7.48
C LYS A 155 1.21 -2.55 -6.88
N ILE A 156 1.70 -1.66 -7.74
CA ILE A 156 2.23 -0.34 -7.37
C ILE A 156 1.96 0.68 -8.47
N ASN A 157 2.13 1.97 -8.15
CA ASN A 157 2.00 2.99 -9.19
C ASN A 157 3.27 3.12 -10.05
N SER A 158 4.45 3.03 -9.44
CA SER A 158 5.72 3.20 -10.16
C SER A 158 6.83 2.33 -9.56
N LEU A 159 7.71 1.84 -10.45
CA LEU A 159 8.89 1.04 -10.14
C LEU A 159 10.14 1.73 -10.65
N THR A 160 10.91 2.37 -9.77
CA THR A 160 12.16 3.08 -10.12
C THR A 160 13.27 2.88 -9.09
N ASP A 161 13.02 2.11 -8.01
CA ASP A 161 14.03 1.82 -7.00
C ASP A 161 15.02 0.79 -7.56
N LYS A 162 16.26 1.24 -7.78
CA LYS A 162 17.29 0.43 -8.41
C LYS A 162 17.59 -0.84 -7.62
N VAL A 163 17.66 -0.74 -6.29
CA VAL A 163 18.01 -1.88 -5.43
C VAL A 163 16.93 -2.96 -5.50
N ILE A 164 15.65 -2.56 -5.45
CA ILE A 164 14.53 -3.50 -5.57
C ILE A 164 14.47 -4.10 -6.99
N ILE A 165 14.70 -3.29 -8.03
CA ILE A 165 14.73 -3.79 -9.42
C ILE A 165 15.82 -4.84 -9.60
N GLU A 166 17.05 -4.59 -9.13
CA GLU A 166 18.15 -5.55 -9.21
C GLU A 166 17.82 -6.85 -8.46
N LYS A 167 17.15 -6.76 -7.31
CA LYS A 167 16.73 -7.93 -6.54
C LYS A 167 15.61 -8.71 -7.23
N LEU A 168 14.66 -8.05 -7.90
CA LEU A 168 13.63 -8.71 -8.71
C LEU A 168 14.23 -9.42 -9.93
N VAL A 169 15.28 -8.88 -10.54
CA VAL A 169 16.02 -9.55 -11.61
C VAL A 169 16.71 -10.81 -11.07
N GLU A 170 17.37 -10.73 -9.92
CA GLU A 170 17.96 -11.90 -9.26
C GLU A 170 16.91 -12.98 -8.95
N ALA A 171 15.73 -12.58 -8.47
CA ALA A 171 14.62 -13.50 -8.21
C ALA A 171 14.13 -14.19 -9.50
N SER A 172 13.98 -13.45 -10.59
CA SER A 172 13.63 -14.02 -11.89
C SER A 172 14.69 -15.03 -12.38
N GLN A 173 15.97 -14.69 -12.25
CA GLN A 173 17.07 -15.59 -12.61
C GLN A 173 17.10 -16.87 -11.75
N ALA A 174 16.65 -16.81 -10.51
CA ALA A 174 16.51 -17.97 -9.64
C ALA A 174 15.28 -18.84 -9.97
N GLY A 175 14.37 -18.36 -10.83
CA GLY A 175 13.17 -19.09 -11.24
C GLY A 175 11.89 -18.67 -10.49
N VAL A 176 11.92 -17.60 -9.71
CA VAL A 176 10.71 -17.05 -9.04
C VAL A 176 9.75 -16.51 -10.09
N LYS A 177 8.48 -16.91 -10.05
CA LYS A 177 7.42 -16.32 -10.86
C LYS A 177 7.04 -14.96 -10.30
N ILE A 178 7.14 -13.92 -11.13
CA ILE A 178 6.87 -12.52 -10.71
C ILE A 178 5.78 -11.93 -11.60
N GLU A 179 4.70 -11.47 -11.00
CA GLU A 179 3.59 -10.79 -11.68
C GLU A 179 3.38 -9.40 -11.11
N MET A 180 3.28 -8.39 -11.99
CA MET A 180 3.19 -7.01 -11.54
C MET A 180 2.10 -6.23 -12.26
N VAL A 181 1.41 -5.36 -11.50
CA VAL A 181 0.53 -4.31 -12.02
C VAL A 181 1.20 -2.96 -11.74
N VAL A 182 1.73 -2.32 -12.79
CA VAL A 182 2.44 -1.03 -12.68
C VAL A 182 1.85 -0.04 -13.68
N ARG A 183 1.07 0.94 -13.21
CA ARG A 183 0.36 1.86 -14.10
C ARG A 183 1.17 3.06 -14.59
N GLY A 184 2.24 3.41 -13.91
CA GLY A 184 3.07 4.59 -14.18
C GLY A 184 4.46 4.21 -14.66
N ILE A 185 5.48 4.91 -14.15
CA ILE A 185 6.88 4.69 -14.55
C ILE A 185 7.33 3.30 -14.13
N CYS A 186 7.84 2.54 -15.08
CA CYS A 186 8.44 1.23 -14.86
C CYS A 186 9.84 1.20 -15.47
N CYS A 187 10.88 1.10 -14.63
CA CYS A 187 12.28 1.04 -15.06
C CYS A 187 12.80 -0.40 -15.18
N LEU A 188 11.90 -1.40 -15.24
CA LEU A 188 12.23 -2.80 -15.45
C LEU A 188 11.59 -3.26 -16.77
N ILE A 189 12.36 -3.93 -17.63
CA ILE A 189 11.89 -4.57 -18.86
C ILE A 189 11.70 -6.06 -18.59
N PRO A 190 10.46 -6.60 -18.71
CA PRO A 190 10.20 -8.02 -18.50
C PRO A 190 10.55 -8.88 -19.72
N GLY A 191 10.62 -10.19 -19.55
CA GLY A 191 10.72 -11.15 -20.65
C GLY A 191 12.07 -11.19 -21.35
N ILE A 192 13.15 -10.68 -20.75
CA ILE A 192 14.52 -10.78 -21.29
C ILE A 192 15.11 -12.12 -20.89
N PRO A 193 15.47 -13.00 -21.88
CA PRO A 193 16.03 -14.31 -21.60
C PRO A 193 17.28 -14.26 -20.71
N GLY A 194 17.34 -15.08 -19.69
CA GLY A 194 18.42 -15.15 -18.70
C GLY A 194 18.43 -14.04 -17.67
N TYR A 195 17.47 -13.10 -17.70
CA TYR A 195 17.38 -11.98 -16.74
C TYR A 195 15.98 -11.82 -16.16
N THR A 196 14.99 -11.52 -16.98
CA THR A 196 13.63 -11.16 -16.53
C THR A 196 12.55 -12.02 -17.19
N GLU A 197 12.91 -13.20 -17.65
CA GLU A 197 12.02 -14.13 -18.38
C GLU A 197 10.84 -14.62 -17.53
N ASN A 198 10.98 -14.63 -16.21
CA ASN A 198 9.93 -15.02 -15.27
C ASN A 198 9.13 -13.83 -14.73
N ILE A 199 9.34 -12.62 -15.29
CA ILE A 199 8.62 -11.40 -14.89
C ILE A 199 7.57 -11.06 -15.93
N LYS A 200 6.34 -10.84 -15.48
CA LYS A 200 5.23 -10.32 -16.27
C LYS A 200 4.73 -9.02 -15.68
N ILE A 201 4.60 -7.99 -16.52
CA ILE A 201 4.15 -6.66 -16.08
C ILE A 201 2.98 -6.22 -16.95
N ILE A 202 1.91 -5.77 -16.30
CA ILE A 202 0.77 -5.13 -16.95
C ILE A 202 0.54 -3.72 -16.39
N SER A 203 -0.11 -2.88 -17.19
CA SER A 203 -0.59 -1.56 -16.78
C SER A 203 -2.08 -1.47 -17.04
N ILE A 204 -2.84 -1.03 -16.03
CA ILE A 204 -4.27 -0.79 -16.15
C ILE A 204 -4.52 0.72 -16.07
N VAL A 205 -5.10 1.28 -17.13
CA VAL A 205 -5.52 2.68 -17.19
C VAL A 205 -6.98 2.71 -17.64
N GLY A 206 -7.88 2.99 -16.73
CA GLY A 206 -9.32 2.93 -16.96
C GLY A 206 -10.07 4.13 -16.36
N ARG A 207 -11.31 3.90 -15.98
CA ARG A 207 -12.23 4.90 -15.40
C ARG A 207 -11.69 5.49 -14.11
N PHE A 208 -11.10 4.66 -13.25
CA PHE A 208 -10.51 5.07 -11.98
C PHE A 208 -8.99 5.05 -12.07
N LEU A 209 -8.33 5.88 -11.28
CA LEU A 209 -6.89 5.82 -11.11
C LEU A 209 -6.54 4.62 -10.22
N GLU A 210 -5.82 3.64 -10.77
CA GLU A 210 -5.28 2.52 -10.00
C GLU A 210 -4.23 3.01 -9.02
N HIS A 211 -4.62 3.22 -7.74
CA HIS A 211 -3.78 3.87 -6.74
C HIS A 211 -3.39 2.97 -5.57
N SER A 212 -4.13 1.92 -5.30
CA SER A 212 -3.79 0.95 -4.25
C SER A 212 -2.45 0.26 -4.49
N ARG A 213 -1.74 -0.11 -3.41
CA ARG A 213 -0.52 -0.91 -3.48
C ARG A 213 -0.73 -2.18 -2.69
N ILE A 214 -0.36 -3.30 -3.30
CA ILE A 214 -0.41 -4.65 -2.74
C ILE A 214 0.93 -5.30 -2.99
N TYR A 215 1.52 -5.90 -1.95
CA TYR A 215 2.71 -6.73 -2.07
C TYR A 215 2.36 -8.14 -1.62
N ARG A 216 2.65 -9.13 -2.45
CA ARG A 216 2.43 -10.55 -2.20
C ARG A 216 3.75 -11.29 -2.32
N PHE A 217 4.08 -12.11 -1.35
CA PHE A 217 5.26 -12.96 -1.34
C PHE A 217 4.88 -14.35 -0.88
N GLY A 218 5.24 -15.36 -1.64
CA GLY A 218 4.97 -16.76 -1.31
C GLY A 218 3.77 -17.38 -2.02
N THR A 219 3.69 -18.70 -1.88
CA THR A 219 2.53 -19.51 -2.28
C THR A 219 1.42 -19.43 -1.22
N PRO A 220 0.18 -19.86 -1.51
CA PRO A 220 -0.94 -19.75 -0.56
C PRO A 220 -0.66 -20.26 0.85
N GLU A 221 0.17 -21.31 0.99
CA GLU A 221 0.47 -21.95 2.28
C GLU A 221 1.38 -21.09 3.18
N ARG A 222 2.16 -20.19 2.60
CA ARG A 222 3.15 -19.34 3.30
C ARG A 222 3.07 -17.86 2.92
N GLU A 223 2.00 -17.49 2.27
CA GLU A 223 1.84 -16.17 1.69
C GLU A 223 1.84 -15.05 2.73
N LYS A 224 2.58 -14.00 2.41
CA LYS A 224 2.59 -12.73 3.13
C LYS A 224 2.01 -11.66 2.21
N ILE A 225 0.88 -11.06 2.57
CA ILE A 225 0.25 -9.97 1.82
C ILE A 225 0.28 -8.69 2.63
N TYR A 226 0.64 -7.59 1.97
CA TYR A 226 0.66 -6.24 2.55
C TYR A 226 -0.15 -5.28 1.69
N ILE A 227 -0.82 -4.33 2.33
CA ILE A 227 -1.29 -3.10 1.70
C ILE A 227 -0.35 -1.95 2.10
N ALA A 228 -0.05 -1.04 1.18
CA ALA A 228 0.98 -0.04 1.39
C ALA A 228 0.62 1.35 0.88
N SER A 229 1.22 2.38 1.48
CA SER A 229 1.23 3.73 0.93
C SER A 229 2.39 3.95 -0.05
N ALA A 230 3.41 3.09 -0.04
CA ALA A 230 4.65 3.23 -0.80
C ALA A 230 4.58 2.60 -2.19
N ASP A 231 5.15 3.30 -3.17
CA ASP A 231 5.62 2.72 -4.42
C ASP A 231 7.07 2.25 -4.26
N PHE A 232 7.57 1.42 -5.17
CA PHE A 232 8.98 1.06 -5.22
C PHE A 232 9.78 2.10 -6.00
N MET A 233 9.87 3.27 -5.40
CA MET A 233 10.68 4.41 -5.85
C MET A 233 11.62 4.83 -4.72
N THR A 234 12.86 5.18 -5.04
CA THR A 234 13.87 5.63 -4.05
C THR A 234 13.34 6.73 -3.13
N ARG A 235 12.53 7.67 -3.64
CA ARG A 235 11.91 8.70 -2.81
C ARG A 235 10.92 8.13 -1.77
N ASN A 236 10.20 7.04 -2.07
CA ASN A 236 9.27 6.40 -1.15
C ASN A 236 10.01 5.55 -0.11
N THR A 237 11.02 4.81 -0.55
CA THR A 237 11.73 3.86 0.29
C THR A 237 12.74 4.53 1.24
N ILE A 238 13.29 5.71 0.87
CA ILE A 238 14.40 6.34 1.62
C ILE A 238 14.10 7.78 2.08
N ARG A 239 13.21 8.54 1.40
CA ARG A 239 13.01 9.97 1.64
C ARG A 239 11.62 10.34 2.13
N ARG A 240 10.78 9.36 2.42
CA ARG A 240 9.43 9.55 2.93
C ARG A 240 9.15 8.65 4.12
N VAL A 241 8.20 9.07 4.94
CA VAL A 241 7.57 8.17 5.89
C VAL A 241 6.41 7.50 5.17
N GLU A 242 6.54 6.21 4.96
CA GLU A 242 5.54 5.34 4.34
C GLU A 242 5.28 4.15 5.26
N VAL A 243 4.10 3.57 5.16
CA VAL A 243 3.72 2.39 5.94
C VAL A 243 3.11 1.34 5.03
N ALA A 244 3.54 0.10 5.22
CA ALA A 244 2.84 -1.08 4.73
C ALA A 244 2.44 -1.97 5.90
N ALA A 245 1.21 -2.47 5.88
CA ALA A 245 0.67 -3.32 6.93
C ALA A 245 0.35 -4.72 6.39
N PRO A 246 0.73 -5.78 7.13
CA PRO A 246 0.34 -7.14 6.76
C PRO A 246 -1.16 -7.34 6.94
N VAL A 247 -1.76 -8.08 6.02
CA VAL A 247 -3.16 -8.51 6.13
C VAL A 247 -3.16 -9.90 6.74
N LEU A 248 -3.51 -9.98 8.03
CA LEU A 248 -3.39 -11.20 8.84
C LEU A 248 -4.66 -12.05 8.88
N ASP A 249 -5.77 -11.53 8.38
CA ASP A 249 -7.04 -12.25 8.30
C ASP A 249 -7.12 -13.03 6.99
N ASP A 250 -7.39 -14.34 7.07
CA ASP A 250 -7.40 -15.23 5.93
C ASP A 250 -8.47 -14.86 4.89
N THR A 251 -9.64 -14.40 5.34
CA THR A 251 -10.72 -13.99 4.43
C THR A 251 -10.34 -12.73 3.65
N LEU A 252 -9.67 -11.79 4.32
CA LEU A 252 -9.20 -10.56 3.67
C LEU A 252 -8.00 -10.83 2.75
N ARG A 253 -7.12 -11.77 3.10
CA ARG A 253 -6.03 -12.23 2.21
C ARG A 253 -6.61 -12.82 0.93
N ALA A 254 -7.51 -13.80 1.04
CA ALA A 254 -8.15 -14.42 -0.12
C ALA A 254 -8.87 -13.40 -1.02
N ARG A 255 -9.48 -12.36 -0.42
CA ARG A 255 -10.09 -11.27 -1.18
C ARG A 255 -9.06 -10.43 -1.94
N LEU A 256 -7.91 -10.15 -1.35
CA LEU A 256 -6.83 -9.40 -2.02
C LEU A 256 -6.20 -10.22 -3.15
N ASP A 257 -6.08 -11.54 -2.97
CA ASP A 257 -5.63 -12.46 -4.00
C ASP A 257 -6.57 -12.45 -5.20
N GLU A 258 -7.87 -12.63 -4.95
CA GLU A 258 -8.89 -12.56 -5.99
C GLU A 258 -8.84 -11.21 -6.73
N MET A 259 -8.67 -10.11 -6.00
CA MET A 259 -8.55 -8.78 -6.61
C MET A 259 -7.28 -8.67 -7.49
N PHE A 260 -6.15 -9.13 -6.98
CA PHE A 260 -4.88 -9.07 -7.72
C PHE A 260 -4.95 -9.96 -8.98
N ASP A 261 -5.42 -11.19 -8.84
CA ASP A 261 -5.54 -12.16 -9.93
C ASP A 261 -6.54 -11.69 -10.99
N THR A 262 -7.63 -11.03 -10.58
CA THR A 262 -8.60 -10.41 -11.49
C THR A 262 -7.95 -9.27 -12.28
N MET A 263 -7.19 -8.40 -11.62
CA MET A 263 -6.42 -7.35 -12.32
C MET A 263 -5.42 -7.94 -13.30
N MET A 264 -4.70 -9.01 -12.92
CA MET A 264 -3.77 -9.70 -13.82
C MET A 264 -4.46 -10.33 -15.03
N LYS A 265 -5.77 -10.55 -15.00
CA LYS A 265 -6.58 -11.05 -16.11
C LYS A 265 -7.26 -9.96 -16.93
N ASP A 266 -7.18 -8.68 -16.51
CA ASP A 266 -7.77 -7.56 -17.25
C ASP A 266 -7.17 -7.49 -18.68
N ASP A 267 -8.02 -7.58 -19.69
CA ASP A 267 -7.64 -7.48 -21.10
C ASP A 267 -8.54 -6.50 -21.89
N GLU A 268 -9.38 -5.74 -21.18
CA GLU A 268 -10.08 -4.58 -21.75
C GLU A 268 -9.25 -3.30 -21.58
N LYS A 269 -8.77 -3.02 -20.35
CA LYS A 269 -7.96 -1.85 -19.99
C LYS A 269 -6.49 -2.20 -19.75
N GLY A 270 -6.21 -3.47 -19.49
CA GLY A 270 -4.87 -3.98 -19.22
C GLY A 270 -4.02 -4.07 -20.47
N LYS A 271 -2.83 -3.45 -20.44
CA LYS A 271 -1.79 -3.56 -21.46
C LYS A 271 -0.57 -4.27 -20.92
N GLU A 272 0.02 -5.16 -21.69
CA GLU A 272 1.22 -5.91 -21.30
C GLU A 272 2.48 -5.18 -21.75
N LEU A 273 3.44 -5.01 -20.83
CA LEU A 273 4.77 -4.52 -21.15
C LEU A 273 5.58 -5.66 -21.75
N THR A 274 6.09 -5.45 -22.96
CA THR A 274 6.87 -6.46 -23.69
C THR A 274 8.38 -6.27 -23.51
N SER A 275 9.16 -7.27 -23.92
CA SER A 275 10.63 -7.27 -23.82
C SER A 275 11.33 -6.19 -24.68
N ASN A 276 10.62 -5.55 -25.59
CA ASN A 276 11.12 -4.39 -26.34
C ASN A 276 10.77 -3.03 -25.70
N GLY A 277 10.15 -3.05 -24.50
CA GLY A 277 9.78 -1.83 -23.76
C GLY A 277 8.50 -1.16 -24.22
N THR A 278 7.67 -1.83 -25.04
CA THR A 278 6.39 -1.29 -25.51
C THR A 278 5.22 -1.94 -24.80
N TYR A 279 4.13 -1.19 -24.62
CA TYR A 279 2.87 -1.71 -24.12
C TYR A 279 1.98 -2.16 -25.29
N VAL A 280 1.48 -3.38 -25.21
CA VAL A 280 0.60 -3.97 -26.21
C VAL A 280 -0.74 -4.39 -25.62
N ASP A 281 -1.78 -4.38 -26.46
CA ASP A 281 -3.07 -4.93 -26.09
C ASP A 281 -2.93 -6.45 -25.89
N ARG A 282 -3.66 -6.96 -24.92
CA ARG A 282 -3.63 -8.36 -24.55
C ARG A 282 -4.98 -9.03 -24.81
N ARG A 283 -4.95 -10.36 -24.98
CA ARG A 283 -6.14 -11.18 -25.07
C ARG A 283 -5.93 -12.40 -24.19
N VAL A 284 -6.65 -12.45 -23.09
CA VAL A 284 -6.51 -13.49 -22.05
C VAL A 284 -7.80 -14.28 -21.94
N ASN A 285 -8.95 -13.59 -22.04
CA ASN A 285 -10.26 -14.16 -21.84
C ASN A 285 -11.01 -14.36 -23.18
N ALA A 286 -11.97 -15.27 -23.18
CA ALA A 286 -12.87 -15.44 -24.35
C ALA A 286 -13.73 -14.18 -24.58
N GLU A 287 -14.24 -13.61 -23.49
CA GLU A 287 -14.86 -12.29 -23.44
C GLU A 287 -13.92 -11.35 -22.70
N LYS A 288 -13.85 -10.09 -23.12
CA LYS A 288 -12.98 -9.09 -22.51
C LYS A 288 -13.39 -8.82 -21.08
N LEU A 289 -12.39 -8.74 -20.19
CA LEU A 289 -12.54 -8.45 -18.78
C LEU A 289 -12.03 -7.03 -18.48
N ASP A 290 -12.91 -6.17 -17.98
CA ASP A 290 -12.57 -4.91 -17.32
C ASP A 290 -12.65 -5.10 -15.81
N SER A 291 -11.49 -5.15 -15.15
CA SER A 291 -11.41 -5.39 -13.70
C SER A 291 -12.06 -4.28 -12.88
N GLN A 292 -12.01 -3.01 -13.34
CA GLN A 292 -12.60 -1.88 -12.63
C GLN A 292 -14.13 -1.93 -12.67
N GLU A 293 -14.73 -2.22 -13.82
CA GLU A 293 -16.17 -2.35 -13.92
C GLU A 293 -16.67 -3.57 -13.14
N LEU A 294 -15.95 -4.68 -13.16
CA LEU A 294 -16.29 -5.86 -12.36
C LEU A 294 -16.31 -5.50 -10.86
N PHE A 295 -15.27 -4.86 -10.33
CA PHE A 295 -15.23 -4.47 -8.92
C PHE A 295 -16.31 -3.44 -8.56
N TYR A 296 -16.60 -2.51 -9.47
CA TYR A 296 -17.67 -1.55 -9.30
C TYR A 296 -19.05 -2.24 -9.17
N GLU A 297 -19.37 -3.16 -10.08
CA GLU A 297 -20.61 -3.96 -10.00
C GLU A 297 -20.69 -4.81 -8.72
N MET A 298 -19.58 -5.44 -8.33
CA MET A 298 -19.53 -6.22 -7.09
C MET A 298 -19.79 -5.34 -5.87
N ALA A 299 -19.28 -4.10 -5.85
CA ALA A 299 -19.52 -3.17 -4.74
C ALA A 299 -21.00 -2.80 -4.62
N TYR A 300 -21.68 -2.53 -5.73
CA TYR A 300 -23.12 -2.25 -5.74
C TYR A 300 -23.94 -3.45 -5.29
N LYS A 301 -23.71 -4.63 -5.84
CA LYS A 301 -24.40 -5.87 -5.44
C LYS A 301 -24.24 -6.18 -3.95
N ASN A 302 -23.06 -5.86 -3.37
CA ASN A 302 -22.81 -6.06 -1.95
C ASN A 302 -23.49 -4.98 -1.07
N ALA A 303 -23.67 -3.77 -1.57
CA ALA A 303 -24.39 -2.70 -0.86
C ALA A 303 -25.90 -3.03 -0.79
N GLU A 304 -26.48 -3.47 -1.89
CA GLU A 304 -27.90 -3.88 -1.94
C GLU A 304 -28.24 -5.01 -0.95
N LYS A 305 -27.34 -6.02 -0.82
CA LYS A 305 -27.52 -7.13 0.13
C LYS A 305 -27.48 -6.72 1.61
N LYS A 306 -26.86 -5.55 1.93
CA LYS A 306 -26.78 -5.04 3.31
C LYS A 306 -27.95 -4.13 3.70
N THR A 307 -28.80 -3.77 2.74
CA THR A 307 -29.95 -2.89 2.94
C THR A 307 -31.25 -3.66 3.20
N ILE A 308 -31.20 -5.01 3.18
CA ILE A 308 -32.28 -5.95 3.54
C ILE A 308 -31.93 -6.60 4.89
#